data_72b9d18e9667e16a38cf271e79d8255c
#
_entry.id   72b9d18e9667e16a38cf271e79d8255c
#
_cell.length_a   1.000
_cell.length_b   1.000
_cell.length_c   1.000
_cell.angle_alpha   90.00
_cell.angle_beta   90.00
_cell.angle_gamma   90.00
#
_symmetry.space_group_name_H-M   'P 1'
#
loop_
_entity.id
_entity.type
_entity.pdbx_description
1 polymer ?
#
loop_
_entity_poly.entity_id
_entity_poly.type
_entity_poly.pdbx_seq_one_letter_code
_entity_poly.pdbx_strand_id
1 'polypeptide(L)'
;ITLNSDTNRGVADDVVVEFLGVPVFYTPHHEWVLEGRGSGFLAPTFGRYSESDPSDINDSRLGDYKVRIPYYFNIAPDRDFLLTLNQLSSRGSVVEGKYRQLIANNKYLDKGRFEVEGHYLNEDDITNNKRWLLNSSIDLSINDKTELSLVTNRVSDKDYFKEIAHSDTSATALHSHIDLTYADEAQDLNMAVFAETEQLINSGSASYLRAPEVSISKVFEGMNDRKMDLSLVSTKFTHKEGNTTTKKTGLRTHLQANFTRPITTNAYSLTPKLNLSSTDYALDNTTNESRSIYSFGLDSKLFLEREASLFGTDLIQTLTPRLAYNY
;
A
#
# COMPACT_ATOMS: atom_id res chain seq x y z
N ILE A 1 -24.77 -17.17 33.72
CA ILE A 1 -24.18 -17.52 32.39
C ILE A 1 -24.73 -18.87 31.97
N THR A 2 -25.30 -18.93 30.78
CA THR A 2 -25.84 -20.14 30.16
C THR A 2 -25.11 -20.38 28.84
N LEU A 3 -24.59 -21.58 28.62
CA LEU A 3 -23.96 -21.99 27.36
C LEU A 3 -24.90 -22.99 26.67
N ASN A 4 -25.27 -22.69 25.43
CA ASN A 4 -26.13 -23.53 24.61
C ASN A 4 -25.38 -23.97 23.37
N SER A 5 -24.94 -25.22 23.35
CA SER A 5 -24.19 -25.79 22.21
C SER A 5 -25.05 -25.98 20.96
N ASP A 6 -26.38 -26.21 21.14
CA ASP A 6 -27.27 -26.42 19.99
C ASP A 6 -27.50 -25.13 19.20
N THR A 7 -27.54 -24.00 19.90
CA THR A 7 -27.63 -22.66 19.26
C THR A 7 -26.27 -22.01 19.03
N ASN A 8 -25.19 -22.65 19.48
CA ASN A 8 -23.82 -22.13 19.45
C ASN A 8 -23.68 -20.75 20.11
N ARG A 9 -24.41 -20.53 21.21
CA ARG A 9 -24.44 -19.24 21.91
C ARG A 9 -24.22 -19.38 23.42
N GLY A 10 -23.48 -18.42 23.97
CA GLY A 10 -23.42 -18.14 25.38
C GLY A 10 -24.27 -16.91 25.69
N VAL A 11 -24.97 -16.95 26.81
CA VAL A 11 -25.82 -15.87 27.30
C VAL A 11 -25.45 -15.59 28.75
N ALA A 12 -25.31 -14.31 29.06
CA ALA A 12 -25.17 -13.86 30.44
C ALA A 12 -26.10 -12.68 30.70
N ASP A 13 -26.83 -12.74 31.78
CA ASP A 13 -27.69 -11.66 32.25
C ASP A 13 -27.01 -10.91 33.40
N ASP A 14 -27.34 -9.64 33.53
CA ASP A 14 -26.81 -8.73 34.56
C ASP A 14 -25.28 -8.71 34.61
N VAL A 15 -24.66 -8.50 33.43
CA VAL A 15 -23.21 -8.47 33.33
C VAL A 15 -22.66 -7.13 33.75
N VAL A 16 -21.77 -7.15 34.74
CA VAL A 16 -21.00 -5.97 35.17
C VAL A 16 -19.55 -6.20 34.81
N VAL A 17 -18.96 -5.23 34.10
CA VAL A 17 -17.52 -5.18 33.86
C VAL A 17 -16.90 -4.19 34.84
N GLU A 18 -15.94 -4.66 35.63
CA GLU A 18 -15.24 -3.85 36.61
C GLU A 18 -13.81 -3.58 36.16
N PHE A 19 -13.37 -2.33 36.38
CA PHE A 19 -11.98 -1.93 36.19
C PHE A 19 -11.43 -1.47 37.54
N LEU A 20 -10.42 -2.16 38.03
CA LEU A 20 -9.80 -1.92 39.34
C LEU A 20 -10.84 -1.89 40.51
N GLY A 21 -11.86 -2.74 40.45
CA GLY A 21 -12.92 -2.82 41.43
C GLY A 21 -14.00 -1.76 41.31
N VAL A 22 -13.97 -0.93 40.25
CA VAL A 22 -15.01 0.05 39.94
C VAL A 22 -15.85 -0.48 38.78
N PRO A 23 -17.19 -0.56 38.90
CA PRO A 23 -18.06 -0.95 37.81
C PRO A 23 -18.03 0.14 36.72
N VAL A 24 -17.59 -0.23 35.52
CA VAL A 24 -17.41 0.71 34.38
C VAL A 24 -18.39 0.47 33.25
N PHE A 25 -18.99 -0.72 33.21
CA PHE A 25 -19.98 -1.07 32.20
C PHE A 25 -20.98 -2.07 32.77
N TYR A 26 -22.25 -1.89 32.48
CA TYR A 26 -23.33 -2.79 32.82
C TYR A 26 -24.17 -3.08 31.57
N THR A 27 -24.49 -4.34 31.35
CA THR A 27 -25.51 -4.73 30.38
C THR A 27 -26.49 -5.74 31.02
N PRO A 28 -27.80 -5.52 30.89
CA PRO A 28 -28.79 -6.45 31.45
C PRO A 28 -28.77 -7.80 30.73
N HIS A 29 -28.28 -7.84 29.50
CA HIS A 29 -28.19 -9.04 28.69
C HIS A 29 -26.99 -8.98 27.74
N HIS A 30 -26.19 -10.05 27.74
CA HIS A 30 -25.06 -10.18 26.86
C HIS A 30 -25.05 -11.56 26.21
N GLU A 31 -25.01 -11.59 24.89
CA GLU A 31 -24.99 -12.80 24.09
C GLU A 31 -23.73 -12.84 23.21
N TRP A 32 -23.06 -13.99 23.17
CA TRP A 32 -21.89 -14.20 22.31
C TRP A 32 -21.92 -15.57 21.65
N VAL A 33 -21.18 -15.72 20.56
CA VAL A 33 -21.02 -16.97 19.82
C VAL A 33 -19.93 -17.82 20.48
N LEU A 34 -20.20 -19.11 20.71
CA LEU A 34 -19.24 -20.04 21.34
C LEU A 34 -18.12 -20.41 20.35
N GLU A 35 -18.47 -20.67 19.08
CA GLU A 35 -17.54 -21.06 18.03
C GLU A 35 -17.85 -20.30 16.75
N GLY A 36 -16.79 -19.96 15.98
CA GLY A 36 -16.93 -19.28 14.70
C GLY A 36 -17.16 -17.78 14.81
N ARG A 37 -17.90 -17.20 13.86
CA ARG A 37 -18.17 -15.77 13.73
C ARG A 37 -19.63 -15.45 14.04
N GLY A 38 -19.88 -14.46 14.87
CA GLY A 38 -21.23 -13.98 15.17
C GLY A 38 -21.23 -12.49 15.50
N SER A 39 -22.40 -11.85 15.36
CA SER A 39 -22.60 -10.46 15.77
C SER A 39 -22.66 -10.34 17.28
N GLY A 40 -22.12 -9.28 17.84
CA GLY A 40 -22.19 -9.01 19.28
C GLY A 40 -21.20 -7.92 19.72
N PHE A 41 -21.33 -7.54 20.99
CA PHE A 41 -20.34 -6.67 21.62
C PHE A 41 -19.02 -7.41 21.81
N LEU A 42 -17.93 -6.73 21.47
CA LEU A 42 -16.60 -7.18 21.85
C LEU A 42 -16.23 -6.58 23.20
N ALA A 43 -15.16 -7.09 23.80
CA ALA A 43 -14.69 -6.60 25.08
C ALA A 43 -14.40 -5.08 25.02
N PRO A 44 -15.03 -4.27 25.89
CA PRO A 44 -14.72 -2.85 25.96
C PRO A 44 -13.29 -2.63 26.45
N THR A 45 -12.68 -1.56 25.98
CA THR A 45 -11.34 -1.15 26.44
C THR A 45 -11.40 0.17 27.14
N PHE A 46 -10.65 0.27 28.23
CA PHE A 46 -10.52 1.45 29.07
C PHE A 46 -9.07 1.87 29.12
N GLY A 47 -8.80 3.15 28.99
CA GLY A 47 -7.45 3.67 29.02
C GLY A 47 -7.41 5.09 29.57
N ARG A 48 -6.25 5.46 30.09
CA ARG A 48 -5.92 6.85 30.38
C ARG A 48 -5.04 7.38 29.26
N TYR A 49 -5.20 8.64 28.97
CA TYR A 49 -4.32 9.39 28.08
C TYR A 49 -4.02 10.74 28.71
N SER A 50 -2.89 11.31 28.38
CA SER A 50 -2.52 12.65 28.77
C SER A 50 -2.21 13.44 27.51
N GLU A 51 -2.82 14.58 27.38
CA GLU A 51 -2.49 15.57 26.34
C GLU A 51 -1.45 16.58 26.84
N SER A 52 -0.85 16.31 28.01
CA SER A 52 0.11 17.21 28.60
C SER A 52 1.25 17.53 27.63
N ASP A 53 1.44 18.81 27.38
CA ASP A 53 2.69 19.32 26.82
C ASP A 53 3.79 19.04 27.86
N PRO A 54 4.82 18.24 27.55
CA PRO A 54 5.90 17.96 28.49
C PRO A 54 6.63 19.23 28.98
N SER A 55 6.43 20.36 28.30
CA SER A 55 6.99 21.66 28.65
C SER A 55 6.13 22.49 29.62
N ASP A 56 4.86 22.12 29.82
CA ASP A 56 3.97 22.82 30.73
C ASP A 56 3.81 22.08 32.06
N ILE A 57 4.65 22.44 33.04
CA ILE A 57 4.64 21.85 34.39
C ILE A 57 3.35 22.19 35.19
N ASN A 58 2.48 23.07 34.67
CA ASN A 58 1.21 23.43 35.28
C ASN A 58 0.02 22.77 34.59
N ASP A 59 0.23 21.97 33.51
CA ASP A 59 -0.84 21.25 32.87
C ASP A 59 -1.24 20.01 33.71
N SER A 60 -2.18 20.29 34.63
CA SER A 60 -2.75 19.28 35.54
C SER A 60 -3.81 18.37 34.88
N ARG A 61 -3.85 18.23 33.58
CA ARG A 61 -4.73 17.28 32.84
C ARG A 61 -4.33 15.82 33.06
N LEU A 62 -3.83 15.52 34.23
CA LEU A 62 -3.60 14.19 34.76
C LEU A 62 -4.95 13.52 35.01
N GLY A 63 -5.53 12.90 33.98
CA GLY A 63 -6.71 12.11 34.24
C GLY A 63 -7.71 11.93 33.13
N ASP A 64 -7.38 12.38 31.92
CA ASP A 64 -8.23 12.09 30.78
C ASP A 64 -8.29 10.58 30.54
N TYR A 65 -9.49 10.11 30.27
CA TYR A 65 -9.73 8.70 30.01
C TYR A 65 -10.46 8.50 28.71
N LYS A 66 -10.27 7.32 28.13
CA LYS A 66 -11.01 6.85 26.96
C LYS A 66 -11.71 5.53 27.26
N VAL A 67 -12.91 5.42 26.75
CA VAL A 67 -13.72 4.20 26.83
C VAL A 67 -14.14 3.83 25.41
N ARG A 68 -13.76 2.65 24.96
CA ARG A 68 -14.14 2.15 23.64
C ARG A 68 -15.06 0.95 23.78
N ILE A 69 -16.21 1.02 23.12
CA ILE A 69 -17.25 -0.02 23.15
C ILE A 69 -17.46 -0.47 21.71
N PRO A 70 -16.82 -1.57 21.28
CA PRO A 70 -16.97 -2.09 19.94
C PRO A 70 -18.13 -3.06 19.82
N TYR A 71 -18.90 -2.97 18.73
CA TYR A 71 -19.90 -3.93 18.31
C TYR A 71 -19.55 -4.50 16.94
N TYR A 72 -19.46 -5.80 16.85
CA TYR A 72 -19.16 -6.51 15.63
C TYR A 72 -20.44 -7.00 14.95
N PHE A 73 -20.60 -6.67 13.67
CA PHE A 73 -21.67 -7.16 12.81
C PHE A 73 -21.11 -8.23 11.88
N ASN A 74 -21.51 -9.48 12.06
CA ASN A 74 -21.26 -10.56 11.12
C ASN A 74 -22.34 -10.54 10.05
N ILE A 75 -22.15 -9.73 8.98
CA ILE A 75 -23.19 -9.49 7.96
C ILE A 75 -23.36 -10.72 7.07
N ALA A 76 -22.23 -11.29 6.61
CA ALA A 76 -22.19 -12.47 5.77
C ALA A 76 -20.81 -13.16 5.90
N PRO A 77 -20.62 -14.38 5.37
CA PRO A 77 -19.32 -15.04 5.41
C PRO A 77 -18.17 -14.25 4.76
N ASP A 78 -18.49 -13.43 3.77
CA ASP A 78 -17.56 -12.64 2.97
C ASP A 78 -17.41 -11.18 3.43
N ARG A 79 -18.25 -10.71 4.40
CA ARG A 79 -18.25 -9.31 4.84
C ARG A 79 -18.67 -9.12 6.28
N ASP A 80 -18.08 -8.10 6.88
CA ASP A 80 -18.38 -7.69 8.24
C ASP A 80 -18.27 -6.17 8.42
N PHE A 81 -18.78 -5.72 9.56
CA PHE A 81 -18.67 -4.33 9.96
C PHE A 81 -18.39 -4.25 11.46
N LEU A 82 -17.41 -3.46 11.85
CA LEU A 82 -17.11 -3.14 13.23
C LEU A 82 -17.50 -1.69 13.49
N LEU A 83 -18.42 -1.47 14.40
CA LEU A 83 -18.79 -0.15 14.89
C LEU A 83 -18.20 0.01 16.30
N THR A 84 -17.48 1.11 16.53
CA THR A 84 -16.94 1.41 17.86
C THR A 84 -17.37 2.80 18.29
N LEU A 85 -17.96 2.91 19.47
CA LEU A 85 -18.12 4.16 20.17
C LEU A 85 -16.88 4.38 21.05
N ASN A 86 -16.15 5.45 20.79
CA ASN A 86 -14.95 5.80 21.53
C ASN A 86 -15.20 7.15 22.23
N GLN A 87 -15.43 7.09 23.53
CA GLN A 87 -15.65 8.27 24.38
C GLN A 87 -14.32 8.78 24.91
N LEU A 88 -14.00 10.01 24.57
CA LEU A 88 -12.87 10.77 25.09
C LEU A 88 -13.39 11.77 26.12
N SER A 89 -12.86 11.77 27.35
CA SER A 89 -13.41 12.58 28.44
C SER A 89 -13.30 14.08 28.21
N SER A 90 -12.28 14.55 27.49
CA SER A 90 -12.00 15.97 27.24
C SER A 90 -12.39 16.44 25.84
N ARG A 91 -12.73 15.52 24.91
CA ARG A 91 -12.94 15.88 23.50
C ARG A 91 -14.28 15.45 22.92
N GLY A 92 -15.03 14.59 23.64
CA GLY A 92 -16.34 14.10 23.18
C GLY A 92 -16.32 12.69 22.62
N SER A 93 -17.33 12.37 21.81
CA SER A 93 -17.59 10.99 21.33
C SER A 93 -17.17 10.84 19.88
N VAL A 94 -16.21 9.93 19.62
CA VAL A 94 -15.81 9.51 18.29
C VAL A 94 -16.58 8.25 17.91
N VAL A 95 -17.24 8.28 16.77
CA VAL A 95 -17.84 7.11 16.15
C VAL A 95 -16.84 6.55 15.14
N GLU A 96 -16.45 5.29 15.31
CA GLU A 96 -15.51 4.60 14.43
C GLU A 96 -16.24 3.46 13.72
N GLY A 97 -16.08 3.36 12.41
CA GLY A 97 -16.66 2.30 11.59
C GLY A 97 -15.61 1.65 10.71
N LYS A 98 -15.55 0.31 10.70
CA LYS A 98 -14.66 -0.46 9.83
C LYS A 98 -15.44 -1.51 9.09
N TYR A 99 -15.55 -1.36 7.77
CA TYR A 99 -16.20 -2.33 6.88
C TYR A 99 -15.14 -3.11 6.11
N ARG A 100 -15.34 -4.43 6.02
CA ARG A 100 -14.49 -5.33 5.24
C ARG A 100 -15.35 -6.25 4.39
N GLN A 101 -14.92 -6.47 3.16
CA GLN A 101 -15.56 -7.40 2.25
C GLN A 101 -14.53 -8.11 1.37
N LEU A 102 -14.72 -9.41 1.21
CA LEU A 102 -14.06 -10.20 0.18
C LEU A 102 -15.06 -10.42 -0.97
N ILE A 103 -14.61 -10.22 -2.19
CA ILE A 103 -15.39 -10.46 -3.40
C ILE A 103 -14.83 -11.72 -4.03
N ALA A 104 -15.66 -12.75 -4.13
CA ALA A 104 -15.36 -13.95 -4.88
C ALA A 104 -15.90 -13.85 -6.29
N ASN A 105 -15.36 -14.64 -7.20
CA ASN A 105 -15.68 -14.69 -8.62
C ASN A 105 -17.18 -14.46 -8.91
N ASN A 106 -17.47 -13.39 -9.62
CA ASN A 106 -18.81 -13.03 -10.08
C ASN A 106 -18.75 -12.53 -11.54
N LYS A 107 -19.89 -12.14 -12.10
CA LYS A 107 -20.01 -11.70 -13.51
C LYS A 107 -19.06 -10.55 -13.90
N TYR A 108 -18.63 -9.73 -12.94
CA TYR A 108 -17.92 -8.46 -13.20
C TYR A 108 -16.50 -8.42 -12.64
N LEU A 109 -16.19 -9.27 -11.65
CA LEU A 109 -14.93 -9.28 -10.94
C LEU A 109 -14.52 -10.73 -10.62
N ASP A 110 -13.27 -11.07 -10.84
CA ASP A 110 -12.74 -12.38 -10.48
C ASP A 110 -12.57 -12.52 -8.96
N LYS A 111 -11.94 -11.54 -8.34
CA LYS A 111 -11.76 -11.49 -6.89
C LYS A 111 -11.54 -10.05 -6.46
N GLY A 112 -11.75 -9.80 -5.18
CA GLY A 112 -11.46 -8.49 -4.63
C GLY A 112 -11.44 -8.47 -3.11
N ARG A 113 -10.77 -7.46 -2.57
CA ARG A 113 -10.80 -7.08 -1.18
C ARG A 113 -11.16 -5.62 -1.07
N PHE A 114 -12.08 -5.35 -0.20
CA PHE A 114 -12.55 -4.01 0.11
C PHE A 114 -12.44 -3.82 1.62
N GLU A 115 -11.73 -2.79 2.07
CA GLU A 115 -11.63 -2.40 3.47
C GLU A 115 -11.75 -0.88 3.55
N VAL A 116 -12.69 -0.39 4.36
CA VAL A 116 -12.86 1.04 4.63
C VAL A 116 -13.02 1.24 6.12
N GLU A 117 -12.27 2.15 6.67
CA GLU A 117 -12.32 2.59 8.06
C GLU A 117 -12.51 4.10 8.11
N GLY A 118 -13.51 4.52 8.85
CA GLY A 118 -13.84 5.91 9.06
C GLY A 118 -14.05 6.22 10.53
N HIS A 119 -13.51 7.33 10.99
CA HIS A 119 -13.76 7.87 12.32
C HIS A 119 -14.39 9.25 12.18
N TYR A 120 -15.31 9.59 13.05
CA TYR A 120 -16.00 10.87 13.02
C TYR A 120 -16.31 11.37 14.42
N LEU A 121 -15.82 12.57 14.73
CA LEU A 121 -16.13 13.39 15.89
C LEU A 121 -16.84 14.65 15.40
N ASN A 122 -18.11 14.80 15.75
CA ASN A 122 -18.93 15.92 15.23
C ASN A 122 -18.45 17.29 15.74
N GLU A 123 -18.03 17.32 16.99
CA GLU A 123 -17.52 18.54 17.65
C GLU A 123 -16.48 18.10 18.68
N ASP A 124 -15.29 18.61 18.54
CA ASP A 124 -14.21 18.43 19.51
C ASP A 124 -14.37 19.50 20.59
N ASP A 125 -14.63 19.11 21.83
CA ASP A 125 -14.94 19.99 22.93
C ASP A 125 -13.81 21.05 23.26
N ILE A 126 -12.59 20.78 22.75
CA ILE A 126 -11.45 21.70 22.92
C ILE A 126 -11.34 22.67 21.74
N THR A 127 -11.45 22.17 20.50
CA THR A 127 -11.18 23.00 19.31
C THR A 127 -12.44 23.49 18.61
N ASN A 128 -13.63 23.00 18.99
CA ASN A 128 -14.94 23.26 18.38
C ASN A 128 -14.98 22.91 16.88
N ASN A 129 -14.12 21.99 16.44
CA ASN A 129 -14.02 21.54 15.05
C ASN A 129 -14.51 20.12 14.89
N LYS A 130 -14.95 19.80 13.68
CA LYS A 130 -15.20 18.41 13.26
C LYS A 130 -13.88 17.72 13.01
N ARG A 131 -13.71 16.52 13.57
CA ARG A 131 -12.51 15.73 13.37
C ARG A 131 -12.88 14.40 12.74
N TRP A 132 -12.10 13.96 11.78
CA TRP A 132 -12.37 12.71 11.06
C TRP A 132 -11.10 12.07 10.51
N LEU A 133 -11.21 10.75 10.30
CA LEU A 133 -10.23 9.93 9.61
C LEU A 133 -10.95 9.09 8.56
N LEU A 134 -10.33 8.92 7.41
CA LEU A 134 -10.76 7.99 6.36
C LEU A 134 -9.54 7.21 5.86
N ASN A 135 -9.57 5.90 6.06
CA ASN A 135 -8.65 4.96 5.46
C ASN A 135 -9.42 3.99 4.58
N SER A 136 -8.93 3.70 3.39
CA SER A 136 -9.47 2.65 2.55
C SER A 136 -8.36 1.92 1.80
N SER A 137 -8.58 0.62 1.60
CA SER A 137 -7.79 -0.22 0.70
C SER A 137 -8.76 -1.07 -0.10
N ILE A 138 -8.72 -0.91 -1.41
CA ILE A 138 -9.58 -1.60 -2.35
C ILE A 138 -8.67 -2.23 -3.40
N ASP A 139 -8.62 -3.56 -3.43
CA ASP A 139 -7.85 -4.34 -4.38
C ASP A 139 -8.79 -5.24 -5.15
N LEU A 140 -8.89 -5.03 -6.46
CA LEU A 140 -9.81 -5.73 -7.34
C LEU A 140 -9.05 -6.37 -8.50
N SER A 141 -9.23 -7.66 -8.72
CA SER A 141 -8.91 -8.32 -9.98
C SER A 141 -10.18 -8.31 -10.83
N ILE A 142 -10.22 -7.43 -11.85
CA ILE A 142 -11.38 -7.27 -12.73
C ILE A 142 -11.50 -8.50 -13.63
N ASN A 143 -10.36 -9.00 -14.09
CA ASN A 143 -10.20 -10.26 -14.81
C ASN A 143 -8.76 -10.76 -14.63
N ASP A 144 -8.39 -11.86 -15.30
CA ASP A 144 -7.08 -12.49 -15.27
C ASP A 144 -5.92 -11.56 -15.70
N LYS A 145 -6.20 -10.42 -16.33
CA LYS A 145 -5.21 -9.48 -16.88
C LYS A 145 -5.26 -8.09 -16.25
N THR A 146 -6.35 -7.74 -15.55
CA THR A 146 -6.60 -6.36 -15.14
C THR A 146 -6.81 -6.29 -13.64
N GLU A 147 -5.98 -5.49 -12.97
CA GLU A 147 -6.06 -5.23 -11.54
C GLU A 147 -6.24 -3.74 -11.27
N LEU A 148 -7.01 -3.42 -10.25
CA LEU A 148 -7.20 -2.08 -9.73
C LEU A 148 -6.88 -2.07 -8.23
N SER A 149 -5.98 -1.19 -7.82
CA SER A 149 -5.74 -0.88 -6.42
C SER A 149 -6.05 0.59 -6.15
N LEU A 150 -6.78 0.85 -5.07
CA LEU A 150 -7.07 2.19 -4.59
C LEU A 150 -6.82 2.25 -3.09
N VAL A 151 -5.94 3.13 -2.69
CA VAL A 151 -5.63 3.41 -1.28
C VAL A 151 -5.96 4.86 -0.99
N THR A 152 -6.74 5.09 0.07
CA THR A 152 -7.03 6.42 0.57
C THR A 152 -6.64 6.50 2.04
N ASN A 153 -5.83 7.48 2.38
CA ASN A 153 -5.45 7.79 3.76
C ASN A 153 -5.59 9.30 3.95
N ARG A 154 -6.58 9.71 4.73
CA ARG A 154 -6.90 11.13 4.97
C ARG A 154 -7.36 11.36 6.39
N VAL A 155 -7.01 12.52 6.93
CA VAL A 155 -7.49 13.00 8.23
C VAL A 155 -7.97 14.44 8.10
N SER A 156 -8.78 14.88 9.05
CA SER A 156 -9.27 16.26 9.11
C SER A 156 -8.14 17.28 9.21
N ASP A 157 -7.10 16.96 9.98
CA ASP A 157 -6.01 17.87 10.31
C ASP A 157 -4.75 17.10 10.75
N LYS A 158 -3.65 17.82 10.86
CA LYS A 158 -2.33 17.24 11.18
C LYS A 158 -2.22 16.66 12.60
N ASP A 159 -3.01 17.19 13.54
CA ASP A 159 -2.92 16.82 14.96
C ASP A 159 -3.87 15.65 15.32
N TYR A 160 -4.64 15.14 14.34
CA TYR A 160 -5.62 14.07 14.53
C TYR A 160 -5.03 12.83 15.23
N PHE A 161 -3.87 12.35 14.79
CA PHE A 161 -3.27 11.14 15.35
C PHE A 161 -2.83 11.33 16.79
N LYS A 162 -2.25 12.47 17.10
CA LYS A 162 -1.80 12.81 18.46
C LYS A 162 -2.97 13.00 19.39
N GLU A 163 -3.98 13.75 18.96
CA GLU A 163 -5.03 14.28 19.84
C GLU A 163 -6.29 13.39 19.91
N ILE A 164 -6.65 12.69 18.85
CA ILE A 164 -7.87 11.87 18.79
C ILE A 164 -7.55 10.39 18.83
N ALA A 165 -6.63 9.92 17.97
CA ALA A 165 -6.27 8.51 17.94
C ALA A 165 -5.31 8.10 19.08
N HIS A 166 -4.64 9.05 19.71
CA HIS A 166 -3.59 8.86 20.73
C HIS A 166 -2.57 7.80 20.27
N SER A 167 -2.13 7.97 19.06
CA SER A 167 -1.12 7.10 18.44
C SER A 167 0.03 7.94 17.96
N ASP A 168 1.24 7.55 18.33
CA ASP A 168 2.44 8.14 17.77
C ASP A 168 2.59 7.67 16.33
N THR A 169 2.68 8.62 15.41
CA THR A 169 3.05 8.33 14.04
C THR A 169 4.36 9.05 13.70
N SER A 170 5.33 8.29 13.21
CA SER A 170 6.56 8.83 12.65
C SER A 170 6.39 9.24 11.19
N ALA A 171 5.23 8.97 10.59
CA ALA A 171 4.94 9.35 9.21
C ALA A 171 4.90 10.88 9.08
N THR A 172 5.53 11.41 8.05
CA THR A 172 5.48 12.84 7.71
C THR A 172 4.27 13.18 6.87
N ALA A 173 3.76 12.20 6.10
CA ALA A 173 2.63 12.36 5.20
C ALA A 173 1.78 11.08 5.13
N LEU A 174 0.49 11.26 4.83
CA LEU A 174 -0.45 10.21 4.45
C LEU A 174 -0.52 10.15 2.93
N HIS A 175 -0.23 8.99 2.37
CA HIS A 175 -0.27 8.77 0.92
C HIS A 175 -1.58 8.12 0.51
N SER A 176 -2.13 8.60 -0.61
CA SER A 176 -3.29 8.01 -1.28
C SER A 176 -2.96 7.83 -2.74
N HIS A 177 -3.36 6.70 -3.34
CA HIS A 177 -3.07 6.42 -4.74
C HIS A 177 -4.18 5.57 -5.39
N ILE A 178 -4.19 5.63 -6.70
CA ILE A 178 -4.90 4.72 -7.58
C ILE A 178 -3.90 4.11 -8.56
N ASP A 179 -3.98 2.80 -8.72
CA ASP A 179 -3.15 2.03 -9.65
C ASP A 179 -4.05 1.07 -10.43
N LEU A 180 -4.08 1.24 -11.76
CA LEU A 180 -4.77 0.36 -12.69
C LEU A 180 -3.72 -0.30 -13.58
N THR A 181 -3.60 -1.62 -13.50
CA THR A 181 -2.66 -2.40 -14.27
C THR A 181 -3.35 -3.36 -15.22
N TYR A 182 -2.75 -3.55 -16.38
CA TYR A 182 -3.10 -4.57 -17.36
C TYR A 182 -1.84 -5.35 -17.73
N ALA A 183 -1.86 -6.68 -17.57
CA ALA A 183 -0.77 -7.58 -17.92
C ALA A 183 -1.29 -8.72 -18.79
N ASP A 184 -0.77 -8.83 -20.01
CA ASP A 184 -1.03 -9.93 -20.93
C ASP A 184 0.24 -10.74 -21.15
N GLU A 185 0.40 -11.83 -20.38
CA GLU A 185 1.56 -12.70 -20.46
C GLU A 185 1.71 -13.36 -21.84
N ALA A 186 0.60 -13.68 -22.51
CA ALA A 186 0.64 -14.31 -23.84
C ALA A 186 1.16 -13.37 -24.94
N GLN A 187 1.07 -12.07 -24.71
CA GLN A 187 1.57 -11.04 -25.63
C GLN A 187 2.78 -10.28 -25.09
N ASP A 188 3.27 -10.62 -23.91
CA ASP A 188 4.33 -9.88 -23.19
C ASP A 188 4.04 -8.36 -23.12
N LEU A 189 2.79 -8.01 -22.88
CA LEU A 189 2.31 -6.63 -22.86
C LEU A 189 1.90 -6.25 -21.44
N ASN A 190 2.50 -5.16 -20.91
CA ASN A 190 2.08 -4.57 -19.65
C ASN A 190 1.73 -3.09 -19.87
N MET A 191 0.66 -2.66 -19.23
CA MET A 191 0.21 -1.26 -19.21
C MET A 191 -0.20 -0.89 -17.80
N ALA A 192 0.09 0.34 -17.38
CA ALA A 192 -0.38 0.84 -16.09
C ALA A 192 -0.73 2.32 -16.16
N VAL A 193 -1.71 2.69 -15.35
CA VAL A 193 -2.06 4.09 -15.04
C VAL A 193 -2.04 4.27 -13.54
N PHE A 194 -1.20 5.18 -13.08
CA PHE A 194 -1.01 5.47 -11.66
C PHE A 194 -1.21 6.95 -11.38
N ALA A 195 -1.80 7.25 -10.23
CA ALA A 195 -1.84 8.61 -9.70
C ALA A 195 -1.80 8.60 -8.18
N GLU A 196 -1.08 9.54 -7.60
CA GLU A 196 -0.93 9.65 -6.15
C GLU A 196 -1.14 11.07 -5.64
N THR A 197 -1.47 11.17 -4.37
CA THR A 197 -1.55 12.42 -3.62
C THR A 197 -1.11 12.20 -2.19
N GLU A 198 -0.66 13.26 -1.50
CA GLU A 198 -0.26 13.19 -0.10
C GLU A 198 -0.94 14.28 0.73
N GLN A 199 -1.11 13.99 2.02
CA GLN A 199 -1.48 14.96 3.04
C GLN A 199 -0.37 15.00 4.09
N LEU A 200 0.30 16.15 4.22
CA LEU A 200 1.32 16.33 5.27
C LEU A 200 0.64 16.41 6.63
N ILE A 201 1.13 15.64 7.59
CA ILE A 201 0.63 15.59 8.98
C ILE A 201 1.70 15.95 10.01
N ASN A 202 2.97 15.96 9.62
CA ASN A 202 4.09 16.37 10.47
C ASN A 202 4.96 17.39 9.74
N SER A 203 5.87 18.03 10.48
CA SER A 203 6.86 18.95 9.92
C SER A 203 7.80 18.16 8.97
N GLY A 204 7.64 18.38 7.69
CA GLY A 204 8.43 17.74 6.66
C GLY A 204 8.27 18.43 5.31
N SER A 205 9.17 18.14 4.39
CA SER A 205 9.07 18.61 3.01
C SER A 205 8.09 17.74 2.25
N ALA A 206 7.22 18.35 1.45
CA ALA A 206 6.38 17.65 0.51
C ALA A 206 7.22 16.85 -0.49
N SER A 207 6.72 15.71 -0.93
CA SER A 207 7.35 14.88 -1.95
C SER A 207 6.96 15.35 -3.36
N TYR A 208 7.72 14.91 -4.37
CA TYR A 208 7.20 14.92 -5.73
C TYR A 208 6.14 13.83 -5.87
N LEU A 209 5.03 14.19 -6.50
CA LEU A 209 3.92 13.28 -6.74
C LEU A 209 3.79 13.00 -8.24
N ARG A 210 3.45 11.77 -8.57
CA ARG A 210 3.13 11.33 -9.92
C ARG A 210 1.61 11.40 -10.11
N ALA A 211 1.16 12.31 -10.94
CA ALA A 211 -0.29 12.52 -11.11
C ALA A 211 -0.65 13.15 -12.46
N PRO A 212 -0.91 12.36 -13.53
CA PRO A 212 -0.80 10.90 -13.63
C PRO A 212 0.58 10.40 -14.10
N GLU A 213 0.80 9.10 -13.97
CA GLU A 213 1.82 8.34 -14.68
C GLU A 213 1.14 7.29 -15.55
N VAL A 214 1.55 7.19 -16.81
CA VAL A 214 1.09 6.17 -17.75
C VAL A 214 2.31 5.41 -18.24
N SER A 215 2.28 4.09 -18.16
CA SER A 215 3.34 3.23 -18.65
C SER A 215 2.80 2.16 -19.58
N ILE A 216 3.60 1.82 -20.58
CA ILE A 216 3.38 0.69 -21.47
C ILE A 216 4.71 0.03 -21.76
N SER A 217 4.77 -1.29 -21.68
CA SER A 217 5.92 -2.07 -22.06
C SER A 217 5.51 -3.32 -22.83
N LYS A 218 6.29 -3.65 -23.83
CA LYS A 218 6.07 -4.84 -24.64
C LYS A 218 7.40 -5.48 -25.00
N VAL A 219 7.43 -6.80 -24.90
CA VAL A 219 8.53 -7.63 -25.38
C VAL A 219 8.14 -8.26 -26.71
N PHE A 220 9.02 -8.17 -27.68
CA PHE A 220 8.90 -8.82 -28.97
C PHE A 220 9.98 -9.90 -29.07
N GLU A 221 9.57 -11.14 -29.22
CA GLU A 221 10.46 -12.24 -29.46
C GLU A 221 10.42 -12.62 -30.94
N GLY A 222 11.57 -12.77 -31.53
CA GLY A 222 11.72 -13.11 -32.92
C GLY A 222 12.46 -14.45 -33.11
N MET A 223 12.56 -14.91 -34.38
CA MET A 223 13.33 -16.10 -34.69
C MET A 223 14.80 -15.96 -34.25
N ASN A 224 15.44 -17.07 -33.87
CA ASN A 224 16.82 -17.16 -33.38
C ASN A 224 17.04 -16.32 -32.07
N ASP A 225 16.13 -16.41 -31.12
CA ASP A 225 16.21 -15.80 -29.77
C ASP A 225 16.45 -14.28 -29.78
N ARG A 226 16.06 -13.61 -30.87
CA ARG A 226 16.10 -12.16 -30.94
C ARG A 226 15.01 -11.60 -30.02
N LYS A 227 15.40 -10.63 -29.18
CA LYS A 227 14.49 -9.99 -28.24
C LYS A 227 14.59 -8.48 -28.38
N MET A 228 13.44 -7.82 -28.42
CA MET A 228 13.32 -6.38 -28.36
C MET A 228 12.33 -6.00 -27.25
N ASP A 229 12.82 -5.30 -26.24
CA ASP A 229 11.99 -4.79 -25.15
C ASP A 229 11.75 -3.30 -25.41
N LEU A 230 10.50 -2.88 -25.56
CA LEU A 230 10.10 -1.49 -25.68
C LEU A 230 9.37 -1.07 -24.41
N SER A 231 9.72 0.09 -23.88
CA SER A 231 8.97 0.71 -22.78
C SER A 231 8.80 2.21 -22.97
N LEU A 232 7.62 2.69 -22.67
CA LEU A 232 7.27 4.12 -22.63
C LEU A 232 6.67 4.42 -21.27
N VAL A 233 7.21 5.43 -20.60
CA VAL A 233 6.68 5.95 -19.33
C VAL A 233 6.50 7.44 -19.46
N SER A 234 5.28 7.93 -19.23
CA SER A 234 4.97 9.37 -19.24
C SER A 234 4.40 9.74 -17.88
N THR A 235 5.09 10.62 -17.16
CA THR A 235 4.78 10.99 -15.77
C THR A 235 4.66 12.50 -15.66
N LYS A 236 3.50 12.99 -15.22
CA LYS A 236 3.35 14.36 -14.74
C LYS A 236 3.81 14.43 -13.29
N PHE A 237 4.91 15.11 -13.06
CA PHE A 237 5.41 15.41 -11.72
C PHE A 237 4.77 16.70 -11.21
N THR A 238 4.17 16.62 -10.03
CA THR A 238 3.62 17.76 -9.31
C THR A 238 4.27 17.87 -7.94
N HIS A 239 4.24 19.07 -7.36
CA HIS A 239 4.73 19.32 -6.01
C HIS A 239 3.78 20.29 -5.31
N LYS A 240 3.56 20.13 -4.00
CA LYS A 240 2.62 20.97 -3.24
C LYS A 240 2.97 22.46 -3.27
N GLU A 241 4.25 22.80 -3.33
CA GLU A 241 4.74 24.18 -3.46
C GLU A 241 4.62 24.74 -4.89
N GLY A 242 4.14 23.89 -5.84
CA GLY A 242 4.09 24.23 -7.25
C GLY A 242 5.49 24.23 -7.91
N ASN A 243 5.57 24.84 -9.10
CA ASN A 243 6.84 24.99 -9.81
C ASN A 243 7.62 26.19 -9.26
N THR A 244 8.75 25.90 -8.63
CA THR A 244 9.67 26.90 -8.06
C THR A 244 11.06 26.77 -8.68
N THR A 245 11.98 27.66 -8.35
CA THR A 245 13.39 27.59 -8.80
C THR A 245 14.10 26.32 -8.31
N THR A 246 13.69 25.79 -7.15
CA THR A 246 14.27 24.61 -6.52
C THR A 246 13.46 23.34 -6.75
N LYS A 247 12.16 23.46 -7.05
CA LYS A 247 11.21 22.36 -7.27
C LYS A 247 10.60 22.49 -8.66
N LYS A 248 11.23 21.86 -9.65
CA LYS A 248 10.73 21.87 -11.02
C LYS A 248 9.63 20.83 -11.22
N THR A 249 8.46 21.26 -11.66
CA THR A 249 7.32 20.39 -12.02
C THR A 249 7.18 20.32 -13.54
N GLY A 250 6.50 19.31 -14.05
CA GLY A 250 6.33 19.15 -15.50
C GLY A 250 6.05 17.71 -15.90
N LEU A 251 5.95 17.49 -17.19
CA LEU A 251 5.79 16.18 -17.80
C LEU A 251 7.16 15.61 -18.19
N ARG A 252 7.46 14.41 -17.74
CA ARG A 252 8.59 13.61 -18.17
C ARG A 252 8.10 12.45 -19.03
N THR A 253 8.60 12.33 -20.25
CA THR A 253 8.34 11.18 -21.12
C THR A 253 9.65 10.45 -21.36
N HIS A 254 9.69 9.17 -21.02
CA HIS A 254 10.86 8.30 -21.17
C HIS A 254 10.54 7.14 -22.11
N LEU A 255 11.26 7.04 -23.20
CA LEU A 255 11.20 5.93 -24.14
C LEU A 255 12.50 5.12 -24.03
N GLN A 256 12.40 3.82 -23.95
CA GLN A 256 13.53 2.89 -23.95
C GLN A 256 13.28 1.73 -24.90
N ALA A 257 14.30 1.39 -25.67
CA ALA A 257 14.32 0.22 -26.55
C ALA A 257 15.61 -0.58 -26.30
N ASN A 258 15.46 -1.83 -25.90
CA ASN A 258 16.55 -2.78 -25.69
C ASN A 258 16.50 -3.87 -26.77
N PHE A 259 17.60 -4.06 -27.46
CA PHE A 259 17.77 -5.14 -28.45
C PHE A 259 18.80 -6.12 -27.93
N THR A 260 18.46 -7.40 -27.91
CA THR A 260 19.35 -8.47 -27.48
C THR A 260 19.26 -9.62 -28.48
N ARG A 261 20.41 -10.19 -28.82
CA ARG A 261 20.50 -11.36 -29.72
C ARG A 261 21.51 -12.36 -29.19
N PRO A 262 21.11 -13.32 -28.34
CA PRO A 262 22.02 -14.40 -27.96
C PRO A 262 22.32 -15.29 -29.16
N ILE A 263 23.60 -15.62 -29.35
CA ILE A 263 24.11 -16.58 -30.33
C ILE A 263 24.85 -17.62 -29.52
N THR A 264 24.27 -18.79 -29.38
CA THR A 264 24.84 -19.88 -28.56
C THR A 264 25.13 -21.10 -29.44
N THR A 265 26.35 -21.61 -29.31
CA THR A 265 26.81 -22.84 -29.90
C THR A 265 27.37 -23.75 -28.81
N ASN A 266 27.77 -24.95 -29.13
CA ASN A 266 28.42 -25.88 -28.20
C ASN A 266 29.77 -25.34 -27.69
N ALA A 267 30.43 -24.43 -28.43
CA ALA A 267 31.76 -23.92 -28.10
C ALA A 267 31.74 -22.53 -27.47
N TYR A 268 30.77 -21.70 -27.80
CA TYR A 268 30.70 -20.33 -27.31
C TYR A 268 29.27 -19.79 -27.24
N SER A 269 29.08 -18.75 -26.40
CA SER A 269 27.90 -17.91 -26.37
C SER A 269 28.34 -16.46 -26.58
N LEU A 270 27.66 -15.76 -27.50
CA LEU A 270 27.89 -14.32 -27.81
C LEU A 270 26.55 -13.60 -27.74
N THR A 271 26.43 -12.60 -26.89
CA THR A 271 25.19 -11.84 -26.73
C THR A 271 25.45 -10.35 -26.94
N PRO A 272 25.31 -9.84 -28.17
CA PRO A 272 25.27 -8.40 -28.41
C PRO A 272 24.00 -7.79 -27.84
N LYS A 273 24.13 -6.59 -27.27
CA LYS A 273 23.05 -5.79 -26.67
C LYS A 273 23.14 -4.37 -27.19
N LEU A 274 22.01 -3.78 -27.53
CA LEU A 274 21.89 -2.38 -27.86
C LEU A 274 20.78 -1.78 -27.01
N ASN A 275 21.08 -0.72 -26.27
CA ASN A 275 20.10 0.05 -25.50
C ASN A 275 20.01 1.45 -26.11
N LEU A 276 18.79 1.88 -26.42
CA LEU A 276 18.46 3.21 -26.89
C LEU A 276 17.46 3.81 -25.89
N SER A 277 17.77 4.96 -25.32
CA SER A 277 16.81 5.65 -24.45
C SER A 277 16.76 7.14 -24.77
N SER A 278 15.54 7.70 -24.72
CA SER A 278 15.27 9.12 -24.83
C SER A 278 14.39 9.56 -23.68
N THR A 279 14.72 10.68 -23.09
CA THR A 279 13.93 11.31 -22.04
C THR A 279 13.70 12.77 -22.38
N ASP A 280 12.42 13.13 -22.48
CA ASP A 280 11.98 14.49 -22.73
C ASP A 280 11.29 15.05 -21.49
N TYR A 281 11.63 16.28 -21.13
CA TYR A 281 11.05 17.02 -20.01
C TYR A 281 10.34 18.26 -20.54
N ALA A 282 9.01 18.26 -20.50
CA ALA A 282 8.20 19.44 -20.71
C ALA A 282 7.93 20.08 -19.34
N LEU A 283 8.80 21.03 -18.97
CA LEU A 283 8.78 21.66 -17.65
C LEU A 283 7.78 22.82 -17.59
N ASP A 284 7.09 22.93 -16.46
CA ASP A 284 6.16 24.04 -16.21
C ASP A 284 6.98 25.35 -16.04
N ASN A 285 6.63 26.38 -16.80
CA ASN A 285 7.23 27.74 -16.72
C ASN A 285 8.74 27.83 -16.88
N THR A 286 9.37 26.91 -17.64
CA THR A 286 10.79 26.96 -17.97
C THR A 286 11.05 26.26 -19.32
N THR A 287 12.28 26.30 -19.79
CA THR A 287 12.66 25.65 -21.06
C THR A 287 12.62 24.13 -20.92
N ASN A 288 12.12 23.48 -21.98
CA ASN A 288 12.11 22.04 -22.08
C ASN A 288 13.54 21.51 -22.21
N GLU A 289 13.78 20.33 -21.66
CA GLU A 289 15.08 19.66 -21.73
C GLU A 289 14.87 18.26 -22.32
N SER A 290 15.88 17.75 -23.03
CA SER A 290 15.86 16.38 -23.55
C SER A 290 17.22 15.71 -23.40
N ARG A 291 17.24 14.41 -23.30
CA ARG A 291 18.46 13.60 -23.21
C ARG A 291 18.27 12.27 -23.93
N SER A 292 19.21 11.94 -24.81
CA SER A 292 19.28 10.61 -25.42
C SER A 292 20.56 9.89 -25.00
N ILE A 293 20.44 8.63 -24.72
CA ILE A 293 21.55 7.75 -24.33
C ILE A 293 21.52 6.51 -25.23
N TYR A 294 22.68 6.20 -25.77
CA TYR A 294 22.91 5.03 -26.58
C TYR A 294 23.99 4.20 -25.89
N SER A 295 23.75 2.92 -25.71
CA SER A 295 24.76 2.03 -25.16
C SER A 295 24.81 0.72 -25.94
N PHE A 296 26.02 0.21 -26.11
CA PHE A 296 26.30 -1.06 -26.73
C PHE A 296 26.97 -2.00 -25.73
N GLY A 297 26.51 -3.22 -25.65
CA GLY A 297 27.09 -4.28 -24.81
C GLY A 297 27.38 -5.54 -25.61
N LEU A 298 28.44 -6.22 -25.24
CA LEU A 298 28.80 -7.53 -25.75
C LEU A 298 29.16 -8.44 -24.58
N ASP A 299 28.41 -9.51 -24.41
CA ASP A 299 28.69 -10.56 -23.42
C ASP A 299 29.12 -11.81 -24.17
N SER A 300 30.29 -12.33 -23.88
CA SER A 300 30.84 -13.53 -24.54
C SER A 300 31.30 -14.54 -23.50
N LYS A 301 31.06 -15.84 -23.81
CA LYS A 301 31.52 -16.98 -23.03
C LYS A 301 32.09 -18.02 -23.98
N LEU A 302 33.15 -18.69 -23.54
CA LEU A 302 33.67 -19.89 -24.19
C LEU A 302 33.38 -21.09 -23.30
N PHE A 303 32.99 -22.20 -23.90
CA PHE A 303 32.76 -23.44 -23.19
C PHE A 303 33.91 -24.41 -23.56
N LEU A 304 34.81 -24.59 -22.60
CA LEU A 304 35.97 -25.46 -22.75
C LEU A 304 35.80 -26.66 -21.83
N GLU A 305 35.90 -27.85 -22.39
CA GLU A 305 35.80 -29.09 -21.64
C GLU A 305 36.98 -29.99 -21.98
N ARG A 306 37.47 -30.71 -20.98
CA ARG A 306 38.49 -31.76 -21.18
C ARG A 306 38.23 -32.92 -20.22
N GLU A 307 38.57 -34.09 -20.67
CA GLU A 307 38.68 -35.24 -19.79
C GLU A 307 39.93 -35.11 -18.91
N ALA A 308 39.74 -35.38 -17.63
CA ALA A 308 40.80 -35.34 -16.62
C ALA A 308 40.62 -36.52 -15.66
N SER A 309 41.73 -37.02 -15.12
CA SER A 309 41.68 -38.04 -14.05
C SER A 309 42.27 -37.45 -12.79
N LEU A 310 41.58 -37.57 -11.67
CA LEU A 310 42.02 -37.09 -10.38
C LEU A 310 41.83 -38.21 -9.35
N PHE A 311 42.94 -38.60 -8.67
CA PHE A 311 42.94 -39.71 -7.70
C PHE A 311 42.36 -41.04 -8.23
N GLY A 312 42.53 -41.30 -9.52
CA GLY A 312 42.01 -42.54 -10.15
C GLY A 312 40.54 -42.50 -10.52
N THR A 313 39.89 -41.36 -10.40
CA THR A 313 38.49 -41.11 -10.84
C THR A 313 38.50 -40.27 -12.12
N ASP A 314 37.85 -40.72 -13.15
CA ASP A 314 37.70 -39.99 -14.40
C ASP A 314 36.63 -38.90 -14.22
N LEU A 315 36.96 -37.67 -14.60
CA LEU A 315 36.10 -36.50 -14.52
C LEU A 315 36.17 -35.69 -15.82
N ILE A 316 35.13 -34.89 -16.04
CA ILE A 316 35.15 -33.86 -17.08
C ILE A 316 35.43 -32.53 -16.39
N GLN A 317 36.55 -31.90 -16.75
CA GLN A 317 36.87 -30.57 -16.31
C GLN A 317 36.29 -29.56 -17.29
N THR A 318 35.45 -28.62 -16.77
CA THR A 318 34.87 -27.52 -17.55
C THR A 318 35.53 -26.21 -17.16
N LEU A 319 35.78 -25.35 -18.14
CA LEU A 319 36.25 -23.96 -17.94
C LEU A 319 35.41 -23.04 -18.83
N THR A 320 34.75 -22.06 -18.21
CA THR A 320 33.89 -21.13 -18.92
C THR A 320 34.36 -19.67 -18.71
N PRO A 321 35.42 -19.23 -19.41
CA PRO A 321 35.84 -17.83 -19.39
C PRO A 321 34.75 -16.93 -19.97
N ARG A 322 34.54 -15.79 -19.32
CA ARG A 322 33.54 -14.77 -19.74
C ARG A 322 34.24 -13.42 -19.94
N LEU A 323 33.91 -12.77 -21.04
CA LEU A 323 34.29 -11.40 -21.32
C LEU A 323 33.01 -10.56 -21.54
N ALA A 324 32.86 -9.50 -20.78
CA ALA A 324 31.78 -8.54 -20.96
C ALA A 324 32.36 -7.14 -21.26
N TYR A 325 31.82 -6.53 -22.30
CA TYR A 325 32.15 -5.17 -22.70
C TYR A 325 30.87 -4.32 -22.76
N ASN A 326 30.90 -3.13 -22.20
CA ASN A 326 29.82 -2.14 -22.27
C ASN A 326 30.39 -0.76 -22.58
N TYR A 327 29.74 -0.10 -23.49
CA TYR A 327 30.06 1.29 -23.92
C TYR A 327 28.81 2.14 -23.86
#